data_e2dd6a69c7b9251dbb13a4ae2d05beda
#
_entry.id   e2dd6a69c7b9251dbb13a4ae2d05beda
#
_cell.length_a   1.000
_cell.length_b   1.000
_cell.length_c   1.000
_cell.angle_alpha   90.00
_cell.angle_beta   90.00
_cell.angle_gamma   90.00
#
_symmetry.space_group_name_H-M   'P 1'
#
loop_
_entity.id
_entity.type
_entity.pdbx_description
1 polymer ?
#
loop_
_entity_poly.entity_id
_entity_poly.type
_entity_poly.pdbx_seq_one_letter_code
_entity_poly.pdbx_strand_id
1 'polypeptide(L)'
;MTKEHDARAVIREYIKRFGETPKTDDESLPERTFRWKEDLFEYQRNFIDDPSHFKTALCSRRSGKTYACCYYLIETAIKHPDSLCAYIGLSRRSAKRLMWQEMKRANRKYMLGVKFNNSELVATFGNGSQIILTGANDEADIDKLRGSTYRLVVLDEAASFGPHMDALVEEVLEPALVDHNGTLAMIGTPSAACSGMFYRATTEPDFGYSTHHWTILENPFIPHAKDWLDKRMKQKGWADNNPIYLREWRGRWIRSNDSIVYKYSEDKNIANTLPWGEHDWHFILGVDLGYEDATAFIIGAFCEDLPDFYIVEDYKSSKMLPSDIAEKIKQYDREYDFRVMVADTGGLGKSIVEEFRYRHGLSIRAAEKRNKLSYIELMNSDLAAGRIKVLEGCGVLSEWRLLQWDEDRHKEDGRFENHLS
;
A
#
# COMPACT_ATOMS: atom_id res chain seq x y z
N MET A 1 11.69 -39.36 28.80
CA MET A 1 12.78 -39.08 29.79
C MET A 1 14.08 -38.63 29.09
N THR A 2 14.11 -37.51 28.32
CA THR A 2 15.35 -37.12 27.60
C THR A 2 15.45 -35.60 27.33
N LYS A 3 14.58 -34.75 27.85
CA LYS A 3 14.66 -33.29 27.60
C LYS A 3 15.01 -32.43 28.83
N GLU A 4 14.89 -32.99 30.04
CA GLU A 4 15.31 -32.29 31.29
C GLU A 4 16.82 -32.35 31.56
N HIS A 5 17.51 -33.29 30.91
CA HIS A 5 18.97 -33.42 31.10
C HIS A 5 19.76 -32.32 30.39
N ASP A 6 19.24 -31.72 29.35
CA ASP A 6 19.96 -30.74 28.52
C ASP A 6 19.99 -29.34 29.16
N ALA A 7 18.90 -28.92 29.80
CA ALA A 7 18.85 -27.62 30.47
C ALA A 7 19.79 -27.55 31.71
N ARG A 8 19.89 -28.64 32.44
CA ARG A 8 20.82 -28.71 33.60
C ARG A 8 22.28 -28.76 33.19
N ALA A 9 22.60 -29.31 32.04
CA ALA A 9 23.95 -29.29 31.47
C ALA A 9 24.39 -27.88 31.06
N VAL A 10 23.51 -27.12 30.42
CA VAL A 10 23.74 -25.73 30.00
C VAL A 10 23.94 -24.82 31.25
N ILE A 11 23.13 -24.99 32.29
CA ILE A 11 23.24 -24.24 33.53
C ILE A 11 24.57 -24.58 34.26
N ARG A 12 24.99 -25.85 34.27
CA ARG A 12 26.30 -26.24 34.85
C ARG A 12 27.49 -25.68 34.10
N GLU A 13 27.43 -25.60 32.78
CA GLU A 13 28.45 -24.99 31.91
C GLU A 13 28.56 -23.48 32.16
N TYR A 14 27.44 -22.82 32.33
CA TYR A 14 27.36 -21.38 32.68
C TYR A 14 27.95 -21.08 34.07
N ILE A 15 27.60 -21.89 35.10
CA ILE A 15 28.12 -21.76 36.43
C ILE A 15 29.66 -21.99 36.46
N LYS A 16 30.15 -22.92 35.68
CA LYS A 16 31.58 -23.21 35.54
C LYS A 16 32.37 -22.09 34.88
N ARG A 17 31.72 -21.30 34.03
CA ARG A 17 32.33 -20.21 33.24
C ARG A 17 32.29 -18.85 33.95
N PHE A 18 31.30 -18.60 34.81
CA PHE A 18 31.01 -17.29 35.41
C PHE A 18 30.96 -17.28 36.96
N GLY A 19 31.17 -18.40 37.63
CA GLY A 19 31.55 -18.47 39.04
C GLY A 19 30.48 -18.17 40.09
N GLU A 20 29.19 -18.03 39.76
CA GLU A 20 28.13 -17.83 40.76
C GLU A 20 26.87 -18.63 40.43
N THR A 21 26.34 -19.31 41.47
CA THR A 21 25.00 -19.94 41.41
C THR A 21 23.92 -18.91 41.62
N PRO A 22 22.89 -18.86 40.77
CA PRO A 22 21.68 -18.09 41.08
C PRO A 22 20.99 -18.73 42.28
N LYS A 23 20.79 -17.98 43.35
CA LYS A 23 19.95 -18.38 44.48
C LYS A 23 18.52 -18.48 43.97
N THR A 24 17.94 -19.67 44.15
CA THR A 24 16.50 -19.91 43.97
C THR A 24 15.78 -19.37 45.21
N ASP A 25 15.34 -18.14 45.16
CA ASP A 25 14.25 -17.63 45.96
C ASP A 25 13.35 -16.83 45.04
N ASP A 26 12.07 -17.17 45.09
CA ASP A 26 10.87 -16.63 44.51
C ASP A 26 10.95 -15.10 44.29
N GLU A 27 11.51 -14.71 43.15
CA GLU A 27 11.38 -13.34 42.63
C GLU A 27 11.18 -13.40 41.15
N SER A 28 10.08 -12.79 40.73
CA SER A 28 9.75 -12.38 39.36
C SER A 28 11.00 -12.28 38.47
N LEU A 29 10.98 -12.89 37.29
CA LEU A 29 12.03 -12.77 36.25
C LEU A 29 12.59 -11.33 36.26
N PRO A 30 13.89 -11.14 36.39
CA PRO A 30 14.44 -9.83 36.68
C PRO A 30 14.09 -8.87 35.53
N GLU A 31 13.47 -7.73 35.87
CA GLU A 31 13.30 -6.54 35.00
C GLU A 31 14.61 -6.07 34.35
N ARG A 32 15.71 -6.75 34.64
CA ARG A 32 17.07 -6.39 34.24
C ARG A 32 17.45 -6.71 32.79
N THR A 33 16.69 -7.48 32.06
CA THR A 33 17.20 -8.10 30.82
C THR A 33 16.82 -7.41 29.52
N PHE A 34 15.75 -6.60 29.46
CA PHE A 34 15.33 -5.99 28.22
C PHE A 34 15.32 -4.46 28.27
N ARG A 35 16.51 -3.86 28.32
CA ARG A 35 16.69 -2.40 28.29
C ARG A 35 16.70 -1.86 26.85
N TRP A 36 15.78 -2.30 26.03
CA TRP A 36 15.70 -1.96 24.62
C TRP A 36 15.54 -0.45 24.35
N LYS A 37 15.00 0.31 25.30
CA LYS A 37 14.86 1.78 25.16
C LYS A 37 16.22 2.49 25.01
N GLU A 38 17.30 1.88 25.52
CA GLU A 38 18.66 2.38 25.37
C GLU A 38 19.20 2.19 23.93
N ASP A 39 18.64 1.25 23.18
CA ASP A 39 18.99 0.97 21.78
C ASP A 39 18.24 1.85 20.80
N LEU A 40 17.26 2.62 21.26
CA LEU A 40 16.43 3.47 20.44
C LEU A 40 16.68 4.95 20.73
N PHE A 41 16.63 5.79 19.73
CA PHE A 41 16.65 7.22 19.91
C PHE A 41 15.25 7.78 20.19
N GLU A 42 15.18 9.04 20.59
CA GLU A 42 13.99 9.68 21.13
C GLU A 42 12.73 9.51 20.26
N TYR A 43 12.81 9.79 18.95
CA TYR A 43 11.65 9.68 18.06
C TYR A 43 11.07 8.26 17.97
N GLN A 44 11.95 7.24 17.99
CA GLN A 44 11.52 5.84 18.00
C GLN A 44 10.84 5.49 19.33
N ARG A 45 11.38 5.97 20.46
CA ARG A 45 10.76 5.77 21.78
C ARG A 45 9.39 6.45 21.85
N ASN A 46 9.29 7.70 21.40
CA ASN A 46 8.03 8.44 21.41
C ASN A 46 6.95 7.73 20.59
N PHE A 47 7.30 7.15 19.43
CA PHE A 47 6.37 6.34 18.63
C PHE A 47 5.89 5.09 19.36
N ILE A 48 6.77 4.38 20.05
CA ILE A 48 6.43 3.14 20.77
C ILE A 48 5.62 3.47 22.02
N ASP A 49 6.04 4.48 22.78
CA ASP A 49 5.42 4.89 24.04
C ASP A 49 4.10 5.68 23.88
N ASP A 50 3.76 6.07 22.67
CA ASP A 50 2.46 6.69 22.36
C ASP A 50 1.31 5.72 22.73
N PRO A 51 0.36 6.13 23.59
CA PRO A 51 -0.72 5.27 24.03
C PRO A 51 -1.84 5.09 23.01
N SER A 52 -1.80 5.81 21.88
CA SER A 52 -2.85 5.77 20.86
C SER A 52 -2.97 4.37 20.25
N HIS A 53 -4.22 3.89 20.09
CA HIS A 53 -4.49 2.60 19.45
C HIS A 53 -4.21 2.61 17.95
N PHE A 54 -4.42 3.74 17.31
CA PHE A 54 -4.14 3.94 15.90
C PHE A 54 -3.02 4.96 15.77
N LYS A 55 -1.88 4.55 15.22
CA LYS A 55 -0.73 5.43 15.05
C LYS A 55 0.03 5.19 13.77
N THR A 56 0.68 6.24 13.28
CA THR A 56 1.49 6.20 12.07
C THR A 56 2.91 6.69 12.32
N ALA A 57 3.85 6.20 11.50
CA ALA A 57 5.19 6.74 11.42
C ALA A 57 5.57 6.99 9.95
N LEU A 58 5.49 8.25 9.55
CA LEU A 58 5.94 8.73 8.25
C LEU A 58 7.44 9.02 8.29
N CYS A 59 8.23 8.18 7.66
CA CYS A 59 9.68 8.22 7.83
C CYS A 59 10.42 8.24 6.49
N SER A 60 11.66 8.73 6.51
CA SER A 60 12.55 8.58 5.38
C SER A 60 13.13 7.17 5.28
N ARG A 61 13.81 6.86 4.18
CA ARG A 61 14.67 5.67 4.10
C ARG A 61 15.82 5.76 5.13
N ARG A 62 16.25 4.59 5.64
CA ARG A 62 17.35 4.48 6.61
C ARG A 62 17.12 5.21 7.95
N SER A 63 15.93 5.61 8.25
CA SER A 63 15.57 6.25 9.52
C SER A 63 15.49 5.29 10.71
N GLY A 64 15.58 3.97 10.49
CA GLY A 64 15.49 2.97 11.56
C GLY A 64 14.06 2.58 11.96
N LYS A 65 13.05 2.86 11.12
CA LYS A 65 11.65 2.53 11.39
C LYS A 65 11.41 1.04 11.67
N THR A 66 11.89 0.15 10.79
CA THR A 66 11.73 -1.31 10.96
C THR A 66 12.41 -1.82 12.23
N TYR A 67 13.54 -1.21 12.63
CA TYR A 67 14.24 -1.51 13.87
C TYR A 67 13.37 -1.17 15.09
N ALA A 68 12.76 0.02 15.12
CA ALA A 68 11.82 0.42 16.16
C ALA A 68 10.65 -0.56 16.28
N CYS A 69 10.06 -0.96 15.14
CA CYS A 69 8.94 -1.92 15.11
C CYS A 69 9.33 -3.31 15.63
N CYS A 70 10.57 -3.76 15.39
CA CYS A 70 11.07 -5.00 15.95
C CYS A 70 11.01 -4.99 17.49
N TYR A 71 11.49 -3.92 18.10
CA TYR A 71 11.46 -3.78 19.55
C TYR A 71 10.06 -3.56 20.10
N TYR A 72 9.21 -2.83 19.38
CA TYR A 72 7.81 -2.67 19.76
C TYR A 72 7.06 -3.99 19.82
N LEU A 73 7.21 -4.83 18.80
CA LEU A 73 6.61 -6.17 18.75
C LEU A 73 7.12 -7.05 19.89
N ILE A 74 8.45 -7.07 20.12
CA ILE A 74 9.06 -7.87 21.19
C ILE A 74 8.60 -7.40 22.57
N GLU A 75 8.57 -6.10 22.82
CA GLU A 75 8.09 -5.55 24.09
C GLU A 75 6.64 -5.92 24.35
N THR A 76 5.78 -5.75 23.35
CA THR A 76 4.37 -6.09 23.46
C THR A 76 4.18 -7.58 23.77
N ALA A 77 4.90 -8.46 23.06
CA ALA A 77 4.85 -9.90 23.30
C ALA A 77 5.34 -10.29 24.71
N ILE A 78 6.35 -9.61 25.23
CA ILE A 78 6.85 -9.87 26.61
C ILE A 78 5.85 -9.38 27.65
N LYS A 79 5.29 -8.19 27.48
CA LYS A 79 4.36 -7.56 28.44
C LYS A 79 2.98 -8.21 28.50
N HIS A 80 2.56 -8.86 27.43
CA HIS A 80 1.22 -9.44 27.31
C HIS A 80 1.31 -10.96 27.06
N PRO A 81 1.31 -11.79 28.10
CA PRO A 81 1.33 -13.25 27.96
C PRO A 81 0.19 -13.76 27.09
N ASP A 82 0.41 -14.86 26.39
CA ASP A 82 -0.55 -15.54 25.51
C ASP A 82 -1.13 -14.65 24.40
N SER A 83 -0.48 -13.54 24.09
CA SER A 83 -0.94 -12.61 23.05
C SER A 83 -0.34 -12.92 21.67
N LEU A 84 -1.07 -12.51 20.63
CA LEU A 84 -0.61 -12.57 19.25
C LEU A 84 -0.30 -11.16 18.73
N CYS A 85 0.90 -11.00 18.18
CA CYS A 85 1.31 -9.79 17.46
C CYS A 85 1.58 -10.13 15.99
N ALA A 86 1.31 -9.22 15.08
CA ALA A 86 1.57 -9.40 13.67
C ALA A 86 2.48 -8.31 13.10
N TYR A 87 3.44 -8.72 12.28
CA TYR A 87 4.17 -7.84 11.38
C TYR A 87 3.78 -8.18 9.95
N ILE A 88 3.18 -7.23 9.28
CA ILE A 88 2.62 -7.39 7.94
C ILE A 88 3.43 -6.52 6.97
N GLY A 89 4.13 -7.15 6.05
CA GLY A 89 4.76 -6.48 4.91
C GLY A 89 3.95 -6.68 3.65
N LEU A 90 4.32 -6.04 2.57
CA LEU A 90 3.64 -6.20 1.29
C LEU A 90 3.55 -7.67 0.85
N SER A 91 4.61 -8.45 1.09
CA SER A 91 4.60 -9.89 0.89
C SER A 91 5.28 -10.61 2.05
N ARG A 92 4.94 -11.88 2.26
CA ARG A 92 5.59 -12.73 3.27
C ARG A 92 7.13 -12.79 3.10
N ARG A 93 7.60 -12.76 1.85
CA ARG A 93 9.03 -12.73 1.53
C ARG A 93 9.68 -11.42 1.96
N SER A 94 9.02 -10.28 1.75
CA SER A 94 9.53 -8.98 2.19
C SER A 94 9.52 -8.88 3.72
N ALA A 95 8.46 -9.30 4.39
CA ALA A 95 8.37 -9.34 5.85
C ALA A 95 9.50 -10.18 6.46
N LYS A 96 9.77 -11.39 5.92
CA LYS A 96 10.89 -12.23 6.33
C LYS A 96 12.22 -11.52 6.17
N ARG A 97 12.47 -10.90 5.02
CA ARG A 97 13.73 -10.21 4.72
C ARG A 97 14.01 -9.04 5.65
N LEU A 98 12.98 -8.26 5.99
CA LEU A 98 13.11 -7.05 6.78
C LEU A 98 13.18 -7.34 8.29
N MET A 99 12.28 -8.17 8.81
CA MET A 99 12.06 -8.31 10.25
C MET A 99 12.72 -9.55 10.86
N TRP A 100 12.78 -10.68 10.16
CA TRP A 100 13.16 -11.97 10.77
C TRP A 100 14.57 -11.99 11.35
N GLN A 101 15.52 -11.37 10.65
CA GLN A 101 16.90 -11.32 11.13
C GLN A 101 17.08 -10.33 12.30
N GLU A 102 16.31 -9.22 12.29
CA GLU A 102 16.34 -8.26 13.41
C GLU A 102 15.79 -8.89 14.68
N MET A 103 14.68 -9.63 14.60
CA MET A 103 14.15 -10.37 15.75
C MET A 103 15.15 -11.41 16.30
N LYS A 104 15.82 -12.16 15.41
CA LYS A 104 16.88 -13.10 15.83
C LYS A 104 18.08 -12.39 16.45
N ARG A 105 18.43 -11.19 15.97
CA ARG A 105 19.50 -10.37 16.53
C ARG A 105 19.14 -9.88 17.92
N ALA A 106 17.92 -9.34 18.10
CA ALA A 106 17.38 -8.92 19.40
C ALA A 106 17.32 -10.09 20.38
N ASN A 107 16.83 -11.26 19.95
CA ASN A 107 16.80 -12.46 20.79
C ASN A 107 18.19 -12.85 21.29
N ARG A 108 19.22 -12.82 20.44
CA ARG A 108 20.60 -13.11 20.86
C ARG A 108 21.16 -12.05 21.79
N LYS A 109 20.89 -10.76 21.50
CA LYS A 109 21.41 -9.63 22.28
C LYS A 109 20.89 -9.66 23.73
N TYR A 110 19.60 -9.94 23.88
CA TYR A 110 18.90 -9.88 25.16
C TYR A 110 18.62 -11.26 25.79
N MET A 111 19.06 -12.34 25.14
CA MET A 111 18.87 -13.72 25.62
C MET A 111 17.40 -14.05 25.93
N LEU A 112 16.46 -13.64 25.05
CA LEU A 112 15.03 -13.71 25.30
C LEU A 112 14.45 -15.14 25.26
N GLY A 113 15.22 -16.14 24.82
CA GLY A 113 14.77 -17.53 24.76
C GLY A 113 13.67 -17.81 23.72
N VAL A 114 13.51 -16.94 22.72
CA VAL A 114 12.46 -17.04 21.68
C VAL A 114 12.71 -18.25 20.78
N LYS A 115 11.67 -19.04 20.56
CA LYS A 115 11.67 -20.16 19.61
C LYS A 115 11.19 -19.69 18.24
N PHE A 116 11.99 -19.94 17.19
CA PHE A 116 11.72 -19.49 15.81
C PHE A 116 11.30 -20.66 14.93
N ASN A 117 10.07 -20.61 14.39
CA ASN A 117 9.62 -21.47 13.28
C ASN A 117 9.90 -20.77 11.96
N ASN A 118 10.91 -21.23 11.21
CA ASN A 118 11.32 -20.60 9.96
C ASN A 118 10.36 -20.85 8.78
N SER A 119 9.56 -21.93 8.86
CA SER A 119 8.58 -22.28 7.81
C SER A 119 7.32 -21.44 7.97
N GLU A 120 6.82 -21.33 9.20
CA GLU A 120 5.60 -20.55 9.49
C GLU A 120 5.88 -19.06 9.72
N LEU A 121 7.15 -18.68 9.95
CA LEU A 121 7.57 -17.33 10.33
C LEU A 121 6.90 -16.87 11.63
N VAL A 122 6.88 -17.76 12.61
CA VAL A 122 6.34 -17.52 13.95
C VAL A 122 7.48 -17.54 14.94
N ALA A 123 7.53 -16.51 15.79
CA ALA A 123 8.43 -16.41 16.93
C ALA A 123 7.62 -16.57 18.22
N THR A 124 7.87 -17.63 18.99
CA THR A 124 7.16 -17.96 20.23
C THR A 124 8.01 -17.64 21.43
N PHE A 125 7.46 -16.87 22.36
CA PHE A 125 8.09 -16.46 23.63
C PHE A 125 7.78 -17.45 24.74
N GLY A 126 8.57 -17.41 25.81
CA GLY A 126 8.42 -18.30 26.96
C GLY A 126 7.11 -18.12 27.75
N ASN A 127 6.47 -16.96 27.63
CA ASN A 127 5.16 -16.63 28.23
C ASN A 127 3.95 -17.00 27.35
N GLY A 128 4.14 -17.79 26.28
CA GLY A 128 3.09 -18.21 25.36
C GLY A 128 2.77 -17.24 24.23
N SER A 129 3.19 -15.98 24.32
CA SER A 129 2.92 -14.99 23.27
C SER A 129 3.67 -15.30 21.97
N GLN A 130 3.12 -14.84 20.85
CA GLN A 130 3.65 -15.09 19.52
C GLN A 130 3.74 -13.80 18.69
N ILE A 131 4.76 -13.75 17.83
CA ILE A 131 4.85 -12.76 16.76
C ILE A 131 4.87 -13.51 15.43
N ILE A 132 3.90 -13.19 14.57
CA ILE A 132 3.81 -13.75 13.21
C ILE A 132 4.29 -12.74 12.18
N LEU A 133 4.96 -13.21 11.13
CA LEU A 133 5.34 -12.39 9.97
C LEU A 133 4.58 -12.89 8.75
N THR A 134 3.85 -11.99 8.10
CA THR A 134 3.02 -12.34 6.94
C THR A 134 3.06 -11.24 5.87
N GLY A 135 2.39 -11.49 4.76
CA GLY A 135 2.10 -10.51 3.72
C GLY A 135 0.60 -10.27 3.61
N ALA A 136 0.22 -9.21 2.91
CA ALA A 136 -1.16 -8.91 2.54
C ALA A 136 -1.17 -8.22 1.17
N ASN A 137 -0.64 -8.91 0.14
CA ASN A 137 -0.51 -8.37 -1.21
C ASN A 137 -1.79 -8.57 -2.04
N ASP A 138 -2.59 -9.55 -1.69
CA ASP A 138 -3.83 -9.92 -2.39
C ASP A 138 -4.93 -10.33 -1.41
N GLU A 139 -6.16 -10.46 -1.89
CA GLU A 139 -7.32 -10.85 -1.08
C GLU A 139 -7.12 -12.19 -0.35
N ALA A 140 -6.45 -13.16 -0.99
CA ALA A 140 -6.22 -14.47 -0.38
C ALA A 140 -5.24 -14.40 0.81
N ASP A 141 -4.29 -13.48 0.78
CA ASP A 141 -3.40 -13.20 1.92
C ASP A 141 -4.14 -12.43 3.02
N ILE A 142 -5.01 -11.49 2.65
CA ILE A 142 -5.85 -10.72 3.58
C ILE A 142 -6.81 -11.65 4.31
N ASP A 143 -7.47 -12.57 3.63
CA ASP A 143 -8.41 -13.52 4.24
C ASP A 143 -7.77 -14.44 5.28
N LYS A 144 -6.48 -14.77 5.14
CA LYS A 144 -5.74 -15.55 6.15
C LYS A 144 -5.57 -14.83 7.49
N LEU A 145 -5.74 -13.51 7.51
CA LEU A 145 -5.66 -12.71 8.74
C LEU A 145 -7.00 -12.67 9.49
N ARG A 146 -8.09 -13.01 8.83
CA ARG A 146 -9.43 -13.09 9.45
C ARG A 146 -9.47 -14.19 10.52
N GLY A 147 -10.24 -13.98 11.57
CA GLY A 147 -10.45 -14.96 12.64
C GLY A 147 -9.33 -15.04 13.68
N SER A 148 -8.28 -14.24 13.56
CA SER A 148 -7.27 -14.05 14.61
C SER A 148 -7.56 -12.80 15.42
N THR A 149 -7.11 -12.77 16.68
CA THR A 149 -7.19 -11.57 17.54
C THR A 149 -5.78 -11.10 17.87
N TYR A 150 -5.51 -9.82 17.66
CA TYR A 150 -4.18 -9.25 17.79
C TYR A 150 -4.07 -8.25 18.93
N ARG A 151 -2.93 -8.27 19.62
CA ARG A 151 -2.56 -7.24 20.59
C ARG A 151 -1.85 -6.06 19.92
N LEU A 152 -1.05 -6.33 18.91
CA LEU A 152 -0.34 -5.33 18.11
C LEU A 152 -0.24 -5.80 16.67
N VAL A 153 -0.61 -4.95 15.74
CA VAL A 153 -0.36 -5.12 14.31
C VAL A 153 0.55 -4.00 13.83
N VAL A 154 1.62 -4.35 13.15
CA VAL A 154 2.51 -3.42 12.45
C VAL A 154 2.38 -3.64 10.94
N LEU A 155 1.93 -2.63 10.21
CA LEU A 155 1.95 -2.58 8.75
C LEU A 155 3.20 -1.82 8.28
N ASP A 156 4.17 -2.51 7.70
CA ASP A 156 5.41 -1.89 7.18
C ASP A 156 5.32 -1.62 5.68
N GLU A 157 5.93 -0.53 5.25
CA GLU A 157 5.84 0.03 3.90
C GLU A 157 4.38 0.35 3.51
N ALA A 158 3.63 0.92 4.44
CA ALA A 158 2.19 1.17 4.34
C ALA A 158 1.75 1.93 3.08
N ALA A 159 2.57 2.85 2.56
CA ALA A 159 2.31 3.56 1.32
C ALA A 159 2.29 2.67 0.06
N SER A 160 2.70 1.39 0.17
CA SER A 160 2.83 0.47 -0.97
C SER A 160 1.67 -0.53 -1.10
N PHE A 161 0.72 -0.56 -0.15
CA PHE A 161 -0.39 -1.52 -0.19
C PHE A 161 -1.49 -1.19 -1.21
N GLY A 162 -1.49 0.03 -1.76
CA GLY A 162 -2.46 0.43 -2.76
C GLY A 162 -3.92 0.44 -2.28
N PRO A 163 -4.89 0.16 -3.17
CA PRO A 163 -6.32 0.26 -2.87
C PRO A 163 -6.83 -0.80 -1.88
N HIS A 164 -6.16 -1.95 -1.75
CA HIS A 164 -6.57 -3.01 -0.82
C HIS A 164 -6.34 -2.66 0.66
N MET A 165 -5.66 -1.54 0.94
CA MET A 165 -5.32 -1.16 2.31
C MET A 165 -6.55 -0.78 3.15
N ASP A 166 -7.52 -0.08 2.56
CA ASP A 166 -8.73 0.31 3.27
C ASP A 166 -9.50 -0.95 3.73
N ALA A 167 -9.74 -1.91 2.84
CA ALA A 167 -10.39 -3.17 3.18
C ALA A 167 -9.57 -4.01 4.19
N LEU A 168 -8.24 -4.08 4.03
CA LEU A 168 -7.37 -4.77 4.97
C LEU A 168 -7.51 -4.18 6.38
N VAL A 169 -7.48 -2.87 6.52
CA VAL A 169 -7.53 -2.22 7.82
C VAL A 169 -8.94 -2.25 8.39
N GLU A 170 -9.93 -1.73 7.67
CA GLU A 170 -11.28 -1.50 8.20
C GLU A 170 -12.08 -2.81 8.36
N GLU A 171 -11.93 -3.78 7.44
CA GLU A 171 -12.73 -5.00 7.49
C GLU A 171 -12.05 -6.16 8.22
N VAL A 172 -10.71 -6.14 8.34
CA VAL A 172 -9.96 -7.28 8.87
C VAL A 172 -9.20 -6.95 10.13
N LEU A 173 -8.35 -5.91 10.10
CA LEU A 173 -7.44 -5.65 11.22
C LEU A 173 -8.11 -4.92 12.38
N GLU A 174 -8.94 -3.90 12.12
CA GLU A 174 -9.64 -3.19 13.20
C GLU A 174 -10.54 -4.13 14.02
N PRO A 175 -11.41 -4.98 13.42
CA PRO A 175 -12.17 -5.96 14.17
C PRO A 175 -11.28 -6.92 14.97
N ALA A 176 -10.14 -7.34 14.41
CA ALA A 176 -9.21 -8.27 15.05
C ALA A 176 -8.44 -7.67 16.26
N LEU A 177 -8.48 -6.36 16.44
CA LEU A 177 -7.84 -5.66 17.57
C LEU A 177 -8.79 -5.44 18.77
N VAL A 178 -10.10 -5.57 18.57
CA VAL A 178 -11.11 -5.21 19.58
C VAL A 178 -10.97 -6.02 20.87
N ASP A 179 -10.81 -7.35 20.77
CA ASP A 179 -10.79 -8.26 21.91
C ASP A 179 -9.66 -7.94 22.92
N HIS A 180 -8.55 -7.46 22.41
CA HIS A 180 -7.38 -7.15 23.23
C HIS A 180 -7.19 -5.65 23.47
N ASN A 181 -8.12 -4.79 23.03
CA ASN A 181 -7.88 -3.35 22.96
C ASN A 181 -6.51 -3.06 22.34
N GLY A 182 -6.27 -3.70 21.19
CA GLY A 182 -4.99 -3.77 20.54
C GLY A 182 -4.60 -2.47 19.82
N THR A 183 -3.41 -2.47 19.22
CA THR A 183 -2.87 -1.31 18.51
C THR A 183 -2.57 -1.65 17.06
N LEU A 184 -2.93 -0.74 16.15
CA LEU A 184 -2.50 -0.72 14.76
C LEU A 184 -1.44 0.37 14.58
N ALA A 185 -0.27 -0.02 14.11
CA ALA A 185 0.84 0.88 13.80
C ALA A 185 1.19 0.78 12.31
N MET A 186 0.93 1.82 11.54
CA MET A 186 1.32 1.90 10.14
C MET A 186 2.63 2.66 9.98
N ILE A 187 3.60 2.09 9.30
CA ILE A 187 4.89 2.74 9.06
C ILE A 187 5.24 2.72 7.58
N GLY A 188 5.90 3.75 7.10
CA GLY A 188 6.28 3.81 5.70
C GLY A 188 7.10 5.02 5.32
N THR A 189 7.55 4.98 4.07
CA THR A 189 8.12 6.13 3.35
C THR A 189 7.04 6.64 2.41
N PRO A 190 6.90 7.97 2.21
CA PRO A 190 5.88 8.51 1.31
C PRO A 190 5.97 7.94 -0.10
N SER A 191 4.84 7.69 -0.73
CA SER A 191 4.77 7.39 -2.16
C SER A 191 4.63 8.66 -3.01
N ALA A 192 4.86 8.54 -4.32
CA ALA A 192 4.68 9.66 -5.23
C ALA A 192 3.21 10.00 -5.50
N ALA A 193 2.30 9.04 -5.26
CA ALA A 193 0.87 9.19 -5.48
C ALA A 193 0.21 10.22 -4.55
N CYS A 194 0.74 10.37 -3.33
CA CYS A 194 0.13 11.22 -2.30
C CYS A 194 -1.38 10.93 -2.14
N SER A 195 -1.72 9.67 -1.92
CA SER A 195 -3.09 9.17 -1.83
C SER A 195 -3.18 7.87 -1.04
N GLY A 196 -4.40 7.39 -0.78
CA GLY A 196 -4.69 6.17 -0.02
C GLY A 196 -4.68 6.37 1.49
N MET A 197 -5.00 5.30 2.23
CA MET A 197 -5.20 5.36 3.68
C MET A 197 -3.98 5.91 4.43
N PHE A 198 -2.77 5.45 4.13
CA PHE A 198 -1.56 5.91 4.84
C PHE A 198 -1.28 7.41 4.60
N TYR A 199 -1.61 7.92 3.39
CA TYR A 199 -1.55 9.35 3.11
C TYR A 199 -2.55 10.12 3.99
N ARG A 200 -3.83 9.72 3.99
CA ARG A 200 -4.88 10.33 4.83
C ARG A 200 -4.51 10.28 6.31
N ALA A 201 -4.12 9.11 6.80
CA ALA A 201 -3.74 8.89 8.20
C ALA A 201 -2.54 9.73 8.67
N THR A 202 -1.70 10.23 7.75
CA THR A 202 -0.52 11.05 8.08
C THR A 202 -0.69 12.53 7.75
N THR A 203 -1.77 12.94 7.06
CA THR A 203 -1.98 14.32 6.61
C THR A 203 -3.29 14.93 7.09
N GLU A 204 -4.28 14.10 7.44
CA GLU A 204 -5.60 14.54 7.87
C GLU A 204 -5.74 14.35 9.40
N PRO A 205 -5.75 15.44 10.20
CA PRO A 205 -5.81 15.34 11.66
C PRO A 205 -7.07 14.62 12.17
N ASP A 206 -8.19 14.77 11.46
CA ASP A 206 -9.48 14.19 11.83
C ASP A 206 -9.62 12.71 11.45
N PHE A 207 -8.60 12.14 10.78
CA PHE A 207 -8.61 10.72 10.40
C PHE A 207 -8.41 9.76 11.58
N GLY A 208 -8.11 10.29 12.78
CA GLY A 208 -8.08 9.53 14.03
C GLY A 208 -6.78 8.79 14.32
N TYR A 209 -5.69 9.08 13.61
CA TYR A 209 -4.37 8.49 13.85
C TYR A 209 -3.41 9.47 14.51
N SER A 210 -2.70 9.03 15.55
CA SER A 210 -1.52 9.74 16.05
C SER A 210 -0.37 9.61 15.06
N THR A 211 0.27 10.74 14.71
CA THR A 211 1.27 10.77 13.63
C THR A 211 2.67 11.10 14.15
N HIS A 212 3.64 10.27 13.83
CA HIS A 212 5.05 10.44 14.12
C HIS A 212 5.85 10.64 12.83
N HIS A 213 6.90 11.46 12.92
CA HIS A 213 7.77 11.72 11.78
C HIS A 213 9.22 11.80 12.22
N TRP A 214 10.11 11.09 11.51
CA TRP A 214 11.56 11.25 11.62
C TRP A 214 12.27 10.78 10.35
N THR A 215 13.49 11.24 10.16
CA THR A 215 14.27 10.98 8.97
C THR A 215 15.62 10.32 9.33
N ILE A 216 16.42 10.04 8.33
CA ILE A 216 17.80 9.59 8.51
C ILE A 216 18.65 10.62 9.27
N LEU A 217 18.28 11.91 9.21
CA LEU A 217 19.05 12.99 9.84
C LEU A 217 18.91 13.00 11.36
N GLU A 218 17.78 12.53 11.89
CA GLU A 218 17.56 12.35 13.32
C GLU A 218 18.12 11.02 13.83
N ASN A 219 18.61 10.12 12.94
CA ASN A 219 19.15 8.83 13.35
C ASN A 219 20.61 8.97 13.82
N PRO A 220 20.88 8.92 15.13
CA PRO A 220 22.22 9.14 15.67
C PRO A 220 23.19 7.99 15.37
N PHE A 221 22.67 6.82 14.96
CA PHE A 221 23.48 5.65 14.58
C PHE A 221 24.08 5.77 13.17
N ILE A 222 23.73 6.83 12.42
CA ILE A 222 24.31 7.16 11.11
C ILE A 222 24.86 8.60 11.14
N PRO A 223 25.93 8.87 11.91
CA PRO A 223 26.40 10.24 12.15
C PRO A 223 26.87 10.97 10.87
N HIS A 224 27.24 10.24 9.83
CA HIS A 224 27.67 10.79 8.54
C HIS A 224 26.51 11.00 7.53
N ALA A 225 25.25 10.82 7.95
CA ALA A 225 24.09 10.89 7.05
C ALA A 225 23.98 12.23 6.33
N LYS A 226 24.18 13.34 7.04
CA LYS A 226 24.12 14.68 6.47
C LYS A 226 25.19 14.90 5.39
N ASP A 227 26.44 14.61 5.71
CA ASP A 227 27.56 14.80 4.77
C ASP A 227 27.40 13.92 3.53
N TRP A 228 26.90 12.70 3.72
CA TRP A 228 26.61 11.79 2.61
C TRP A 228 25.50 12.33 1.70
N LEU A 229 24.42 12.86 2.27
CA LEU A 229 23.31 13.44 1.52
C LEU A 229 23.74 14.70 0.77
N ASP A 230 24.46 15.60 1.42
CA ASP A 230 24.96 16.84 0.79
C ASP A 230 25.86 16.54 -0.40
N LYS A 231 26.75 15.55 -0.25
CA LYS A 231 27.60 15.07 -1.32
C LYS A 231 26.80 14.46 -2.48
N ARG A 232 25.78 13.68 -2.15
CA ARG A 232 24.91 13.03 -3.14
C ARG A 232 24.08 14.03 -3.91
N MET A 233 23.52 15.03 -3.24
CA MET A 233 22.78 16.13 -3.88
C MET A 233 23.62 16.88 -4.88
N LYS A 234 24.86 17.25 -4.52
CA LYS A 234 25.81 17.88 -5.44
C LYS A 234 26.12 17.00 -6.66
N GLN A 235 26.40 15.70 -6.45
CA GLN A 235 26.69 14.78 -7.54
C GLN A 235 25.53 14.59 -8.52
N LYS A 236 24.30 14.65 -8.02
CA LYS A 236 23.07 14.47 -8.82
C LYS A 236 22.51 15.78 -9.37
N GLY A 237 23.07 16.93 -8.98
CA GLY A 237 22.51 18.23 -9.33
C GLY A 237 21.11 18.48 -8.74
N TRP A 238 20.80 17.85 -7.60
CA TRP A 238 19.50 18.01 -6.94
C TRP A 238 19.49 19.32 -6.15
N ALA A 239 18.45 20.11 -6.34
CA ALA A 239 18.13 21.24 -5.47
C ALA A 239 17.33 20.75 -4.23
N ASP A 240 17.19 21.59 -3.23
CA ASP A 240 16.49 21.26 -1.98
C ASP A 240 15.00 20.90 -2.18
N ASN A 241 14.40 21.32 -3.28
CA ASN A 241 13.03 21.02 -3.67
C ASN A 241 12.90 19.78 -4.57
N ASN A 242 13.97 19.02 -4.79
CA ASN A 242 13.91 17.81 -5.63
C ASN A 242 12.92 16.81 -5.03
N PRO A 243 11.91 16.31 -5.79
CA PRO A 243 10.87 15.43 -5.28
C PRO A 243 11.40 14.11 -4.69
N ILE A 244 12.43 13.52 -5.31
CA ILE A 244 13.03 12.28 -4.81
C ILE A 244 13.74 12.54 -3.48
N TYR A 245 14.49 13.64 -3.38
CA TYR A 245 15.15 14.03 -2.13
C TYR A 245 14.14 14.25 -1.01
N LEU A 246 13.09 15.02 -1.27
CA LEU A 246 12.07 15.31 -0.27
C LEU A 246 11.31 14.07 0.17
N ARG A 247 10.95 13.18 -0.76
CA ARG A 247 10.21 11.95 -0.45
C ARG A 247 11.09 10.93 0.27
N GLU A 248 12.19 10.52 -0.35
CA GLU A 248 12.97 9.37 0.11
C GLU A 248 13.87 9.68 1.33
N TRP A 249 14.36 10.94 1.44
CA TRP A 249 15.35 11.33 2.45
C TRP A 249 14.81 12.29 3.52
N ARG A 250 13.73 13.02 3.19
CA ARG A 250 13.07 13.94 4.13
C ARG A 250 11.70 13.44 4.61
N GLY A 251 11.23 12.29 4.10
CA GLY A 251 9.96 11.69 4.50
C GLY A 251 8.75 12.60 4.25
N ARG A 252 8.79 13.43 3.20
CA ARG A 252 7.72 14.38 2.88
C ARG A 252 6.86 13.86 1.73
N TRP A 253 5.56 14.03 1.83
CA TRP A 253 4.65 13.80 0.72
C TRP A 253 4.90 14.86 -0.35
N ILE A 254 5.38 14.42 -1.50
CA ILE A 254 5.58 15.26 -2.68
C ILE A 254 5.09 14.49 -3.89
N ARG A 255 4.03 15.01 -4.51
CA ARG A 255 3.53 14.46 -5.76
C ARG A 255 4.58 14.67 -6.84
N SER A 256 4.92 13.60 -7.54
CA SER A 256 5.82 13.66 -8.70
C SER A 256 4.99 13.51 -9.96
N ASN A 257 4.81 14.58 -10.71
CA ASN A 257 4.09 14.56 -11.99
C ASN A 257 4.74 13.60 -13.01
N ASP A 258 6.03 13.27 -12.84
CA ASP A 258 6.75 12.38 -13.75
C ASP A 258 6.47 10.88 -13.53
N SER A 259 5.94 10.50 -12.36
CA SER A 259 5.60 9.10 -12.07
C SER A 259 4.15 8.75 -12.41
N ILE A 260 3.29 9.74 -12.63
CA ILE A 260 1.88 9.55 -12.96
C ILE A 260 1.74 9.32 -14.47
N VAL A 261 0.93 8.34 -14.84
CA VAL A 261 0.69 8.00 -16.25
C VAL A 261 -0.05 9.12 -16.94
N TYR A 262 -1.16 9.62 -16.37
CA TYR A 262 -2.02 10.66 -16.95
C TYR A 262 -1.82 12.01 -16.26
N LYS A 263 -1.29 12.98 -17.02
CA LYS A 263 -0.88 14.31 -16.50
C LYS A 263 -2.05 15.32 -16.55
N TYR A 264 -3.14 15.02 -15.87
CA TYR A 264 -4.27 15.94 -15.80
C TYR A 264 -4.09 16.99 -14.67
N SER A 265 -4.81 18.08 -14.79
CA SER A 265 -4.90 19.17 -13.81
C SER A 265 -6.37 19.45 -13.51
N GLU A 266 -6.74 19.51 -12.24
CA GLU A 266 -8.14 19.76 -11.83
C GLU A 266 -8.67 21.07 -12.42
N ASP A 267 -7.86 22.13 -12.46
CA ASP A 267 -8.22 23.42 -13.01
C ASP A 267 -8.54 23.39 -14.50
N LYS A 268 -7.96 22.47 -15.26
CA LYS A 268 -8.07 22.42 -16.73
C LYS A 268 -8.98 21.31 -17.22
N ASN A 269 -9.00 20.18 -16.50
CA ASN A 269 -9.56 18.94 -17.03
C ASN A 269 -10.84 18.50 -16.30
N ILE A 270 -11.32 19.22 -15.30
CA ILE A 270 -12.62 18.95 -14.69
C ILE A 270 -13.64 19.94 -15.19
N ALA A 271 -14.83 19.43 -15.55
CA ALA A 271 -15.97 20.22 -15.96
C ALA A 271 -17.23 19.76 -15.22
N ASN A 272 -18.13 20.68 -14.89
CA ASN A 272 -19.36 20.36 -14.18
C ASN A 272 -20.44 19.83 -15.14
N THR A 273 -20.47 20.34 -16.37
CA THR A 273 -21.45 19.98 -17.41
C THR A 273 -20.82 20.11 -18.80
N LEU A 274 -21.46 19.53 -19.79
CA LEU A 274 -21.17 19.86 -21.18
C LEU A 274 -21.44 21.36 -21.44
N PRO A 275 -20.72 22.02 -22.37
CA PRO A 275 -20.94 23.39 -22.75
C PRO A 275 -22.39 23.67 -23.14
N TRP A 276 -22.89 24.84 -22.73
CA TRP A 276 -24.20 25.33 -23.13
C TRP A 276 -24.20 25.74 -24.60
N GLY A 277 -25.28 25.45 -25.31
CA GLY A 277 -25.47 25.82 -26.73
C GLY A 277 -26.11 24.69 -27.52
N GLU A 278 -26.48 25.01 -28.76
CA GLU A 278 -26.95 24.01 -29.75
C GLU A 278 -25.70 23.38 -30.40
N HIS A 279 -25.15 22.33 -29.78
CA HIS A 279 -24.04 21.56 -30.33
C HIS A 279 -24.53 20.18 -30.77
N ASP A 280 -24.07 19.72 -31.92
CA ASP A 280 -24.34 18.35 -32.41
C ASP A 280 -23.37 17.37 -31.70
N TRP A 281 -23.75 16.90 -30.51
CA TRP A 281 -22.97 16.00 -29.72
C TRP A 281 -22.93 14.60 -30.28
N HIS A 282 -21.74 14.08 -30.49
CA HIS A 282 -21.47 12.69 -30.83
C HIS A 282 -20.92 11.95 -29.63
N PHE A 283 -21.50 10.78 -29.33
CA PHE A 283 -21.06 9.96 -28.22
C PHE A 283 -20.32 8.71 -28.72
N ILE A 284 -19.33 8.32 -27.92
CA ILE A 284 -18.55 7.08 -28.10
C ILE A 284 -18.51 6.28 -26.83
N LEU A 285 -18.46 4.95 -26.96
CA LEU A 285 -18.37 4.03 -25.85
C LEU A 285 -17.05 3.25 -25.89
N GLY A 286 -16.27 3.29 -24.82
CA GLY A 286 -15.16 2.40 -24.54
C GLY A 286 -15.56 1.35 -23.51
N VAL A 287 -15.20 0.09 -23.72
CA VAL A 287 -15.46 -1.01 -22.78
C VAL A 287 -14.17 -1.79 -22.55
N ASP A 288 -13.76 -1.93 -21.31
CA ASP A 288 -12.72 -2.90 -20.89
C ASP A 288 -13.41 -4.15 -20.34
N LEU A 289 -13.11 -5.31 -20.93
CA LEU A 289 -13.78 -6.56 -20.62
C LEU A 289 -12.94 -7.39 -19.63
N GLY A 290 -13.35 -7.41 -18.38
CA GLY A 290 -12.83 -8.29 -17.33
C GLY A 290 -13.94 -9.17 -16.73
N TYR A 291 -13.62 -10.36 -16.24
CA TYR A 291 -14.56 -11.21 -15.51
C TYR A 291 -14.23 -11.27 -14.02
N GLU A 292 -13.05 -11.72 -13.65
CA GLU A 292 -12.57 -11.70 -12.26
C GLU A 292 -12.15 -10.28 -11.86
N ASP A 293 -11.48 -9.57 -12.79
CA ASP A 293 -11.30 -8.13 -12.72
C ASP A 293 -12.59 -7.42 -13.15
N ALA A 294 -12.68 -6.12 -12.92
CA ALA A 294 -13.86 -5.37 -13.26
C ALA A 294 -14.03 -5.22 -14.79
N THR A 295 -15.29 -5.29 -15.26
CA THR A 295 -15.68 -4.74 -16.56
C THR A 295 -15.95 -3.25 -16.37
N ALA A 296 -15.33 -2.41 -17.20
CA ALA A 296 -15.47 -0.98 -17.15
C ALA A 296 -16.03 -0.40 -18.44
N PHE A 297 -16.83 0.65 -18.30
CA PHE A 297 -17.46 1.40 -19.39
C PHE A 297 -17.07 2.86 -19.24
N ILE A 298 -16.70 3.51 -20.33
CA ILE A 298 -16.41 4.93 -20.37
C ILE A 298 -17.13 5.56 -21.55
N ILE A 299 -17.85 6.65 -21.31
CA ILE A 299 -18.62 7.36 -22.32
C ILE A 299 -17.96 8.68 -22.60
N GLY A 300 -17.55 8.87 -23.85
CA GLY A 300 -16.97 10.11 -24.33
C GLY A 300 -17.93 10.87 -25.23
N ALA A 301 -17.86 12.20 -25.17
CA ALA A 301 -18.63 13.13 -26.01
C ALA A 301 -17.71 14.11 -26.73
N PHE A 302 -18.01 14.40 -27.98
CA PHE A 302 -17.35 15.43 -28.80
C PHE A 302 -18.32 16.04 -29.80
N CYS A 303 -18.01 17.22 -30.26
CA CYS A 303 -18.71 17.85 -31.38
C CYS A 303 -17.70 18.51 -32.34
N GLU A 304 -18.12 18.82 -33.58
CA GLU A 304 -17.21 19.36 -34.61
C GLU A 304 -16.85 20.83 -34.37
N ASP A 305 -17.67 21.55 -33.63
CA ASP A 305 -17.52 23.00 -33.36
C ASP A 305 -16.63 23.31 -32.17
N LEU A 306 -16.30 22.33 -31.30
CA LEU A 306 -15.45 22.50 -30.14
C LEU A 306 -14.21 21.60 -30.24
N PRO A 307 -13.04 22.10 -29.81
CA PRO A 307 -11.82 21.32 -29.88
C PRO A 307 -11.69 20.29 -28.71
N ASP A 308 -12.63 20.29 -27.77
CA ASP A 308 -12.56 19.55 -26.55
C ASP A 308 -13.26 18.20 -26.64
N PHE A 309 -12.71 17.22 -25.96
CA PHE A 309 -13.30 15.90 -25.75
C PHE A 309 -13.74 15.78 -24.29
N TYR A 310 -14.95 15.27 -24.05
CA TYR A 310 -15.52 15.15 -22.70
C TYR A 310 -15.72 13.69 -22.32
N ILE A 311 -15.24 13.26 -21.16
CA ILE A 311 -15.68 12.04 -20.51
C ILE A 311 -16.90 12.40 -19.67
N VAL A 312 -18.06 11.86 -20.04
CA VAL A 312 -19.35 12.30 -19.48
C VAL A 312 -19.90 11.34 -18.42
N GLU A 313 -19.59 10.07 -18.54
CA GLU A 313 -20.02 9.03 -17.59
C GLU A 313 -19.05 7.87 -17.62
N ASP A 314 -18.88 7.20 -16.50
CA ASP A 314 -18.21 5.92 -16.40
C ASP A 314 -18.97 4.97 -15.46
N TYR A 315 -18.73 3.68 -15.63
CA TYR A 315 -19.29 2.63 -14.78
C TYR A 315 -18.33 1.44 -14.72
N LYS A 316 -18.17 0.85 -13.53
CA LYS A 316 -17.31 -0.29 -13.31
C LYS A 316 -18.01 -1.32 -12.41
N SER A 317 -17.95 -2.61 -12.80
CA SER A 317 -18.49 -3.70 -12.00
C SER A 317 -17.74 -5.00 -12.26
N SER A 318 -17.47 -5.77 -11.21
CA SER A 318 -16.84 -7.09 -11.31
C SER A 318 -17.87 -8.19 -11.57
N LYS A 319 -17.39 -9.33 -12.10
CA LYS A 319 -18.19 -10.55 -12.32
C LYS A 319 -19.41 -10.41 -13.23
N MET A 320 -19.38 -9.44 -14.15
CA MET A 320 -20.44 -9.30 -15.16
C MET A 320 -20.40 -10.43 -16.17
N LEU A 321 -21.54 -11.04 -16.44
CA LEU A 321 -21.68 -12.02 -17.54
C LEU A 321 -21.76 -11.31 -18.88
N PRO A 322 -21.39 -11.95 -20.00
CA PRO A 322 -21.51 -11.35 -21.34
C PRO A 322 -22.92 -10.82 -21.66
N SER A 323 -23.97 -11.49 -21.18
CA SER A 323 -25.35 -11.02 -21.30
C SER A 323 -25.60 -9.71 -20.56
N ASP A 324 -25.06 -9.56 -19.35
CA ASP A 324 -25.25 -8.36 -18.52
C ASP A 324 -24.51 -7.17 -19.13
N ILE A 325 -23.30 -7.43 -19.67
CA ILE A 325 -22.51 -6.45 -20.41
C ILE A 325 -23.28 -5.99 -21.65
N ALA A 326 -23.84 -6.93 -22.42
CA ALA A 326 -24.63 -6.60 -23.61
C ALA A 326 -25.88 -5.78 -23.29
N GLU A 327 -26.60 -6.12 -22.22
CA GLU A 327 -27.78 -5.33 -21.81
C GLU A 327 -27.37 -3.93 -21.29
N LYS A 328 -26.27 -3.81 -20.58
CA LYS A 328 -25.73 -2.51 -20.15
C LYS A 328 -25.34 -1.64 -21.36
N ILE A 329 -24.67 -2.21 -22.36
CA ILE A 329 -24.34 -1.51 -23.60
C ILE A 329 -25.63 -1.04 -24.32
N LYS A 330 -26.65 -1.88 -24.43
CA LYS A 330 -27.92 -1.50 -25.04
C LYS A 330 -28.66 -0.42 -24.27
N GLN A 331 -28.54 -0.43 -22.92
CA GLN A 331 -29.11 0.63 -22.12
C GLN A 331 -28.46 1.96 -22.43
N TYR A 332 -27.14 2.02 -22.47
CA TYR A 332 -26.37 3.20 -22.79
C TYR A 332 -26.58 3.65 -24.26
N ASP A 333 -26.66 2.70 -25.22
CA ASP A 333 -26.87 3.02 -26.63
C ASP A 333 -28.25 3.69 -26.88
N ARG A 334 -29.28 3.29 -26.10
CA ARG A 334 -30.59 3.96 -26.14
C ARG A 334 -30.58 5.39 -25.60
N GLU A 335 -29.67 5.67 -24.68
CA GLU A 335 -29.55 6.96 -24.01
C GLU A 335 -28.67 7.93 -24.81
N TYR A 336 -27.54 7.42 -25.34
CA TYR A 336 -26.51 8.26 -25.96
C TYR A 336 -26.43 8.16 -27.47
N ASP A 337 -27.03 7.16 -28.13
CA ASP A 337 -26.97 6.90 -29.58
C ASP A 337 -25.51 6.91 -30.10
N PHE A 338 -24.72 5.90 -29.71
CA PHE A 338 -23.29 5.88 -29.93
C PHE A 338 -22.88 5.86 -31.41
N ARG A 339 -22.11 6.83 -31.83
CA ARG A 339 -21.46 6.85 -33.15
C ARG A 339 -20.44 5.71 -33.31
N VAL A 340 -19.73 5.36 -32.24
CA VAL A 340 -18.72 4.29 -32.21
C VAL A 340 -18.71 3.60 -30.84
N MET A 341 -18.69 2.28 -30.88
CA MET A 341 -18.47 1.44 -29.68
C MET A 341 -17.19 0.61 -29.86
N VAL A 342 -16.29 0.65 -28.90
CA VAL A 342 -15.00 -0.06 -28.92
C VAL A 342 -14.84 -0.89 -27.64
N ALA A 343 -14.36 -2.13 -27.76
CA ALA A 343 -14.07 -2.96 -26.63
C ALA A 343 -12.62 -3.41 -26.61
N ASP A 344 -11.98 -3.32 -25.43
CA ASP A 344 -10.76 -4.07 -25.16
C ASP A 344 -11.13 -5.52 -24.88
N THR A 345 -10.72 -6.40 -25.78
CA THR A 345 -11.13 -7.81 -25.74
C THR A 345 -10.21 -8.68 -24.87
N GLY A 346 -9.11 -8.13 -24.32
CA GLY A 346 -8.18 -8.84 -23.45
C GLY A 346 -7.79 -10.24 -23.95
N GLY A 347 -7.71 -11.18 -23.02
CA GLY A 347 -7.47 -12.61 -23.28
C GLY A 347 -8.69 -13.35 -23.85
N LEU A 348 -9.90 -12.80 -23.76
CA LEU A 348 -11.15 -13.42 -24.24
C LEU A 348 -11.33 -13.30 -25.76
N GLY A 349 -10.54 -12.46 -26.39
CA GLY A 349 -10.34 -12.41 -27.82
C GLY A 349 -11.55 -11.97 -28.65
N LYS A 350 -11.45 -12.23 -29.95
CA LYS A 350 -12.46 -11.85 -30.95
C LYS A 350 -13.82 -12.52 -30.73
N SER A 351 -13.85 -13.67 -30.03
CA SER A 351 -15.07 -14.45 -29.84
C SER A 351 -16.17 -13.71 -29.08
N ILE A 352 -15.82 -12.88 -28.08
CA ILE A 352 -16.83 -12.11 -27.34
C ILE A 352 -17.41 -10.95 -28.14
N VAL A 353 -16.59 -10.31 -28.99
CA VAL A 353 -17.07 -9.27 -29.91
C VAL A 353 -18.02 -9.87 -30.99
N GLU A 354 -17.72 -11.08 -31.46
CA GLU A 354 -18.57 -11.83 -32.36
C GLU A 354 -19.89 -12.23 -31.67
N GLU A 355 -19.84 -12.66 -30.40
CA GLU A 355 -21.04 -12.94 -29.62
C GLU A 355 -21.92 -11.71 -29.45
N PHE A 356 -21.37 -10.55 -29.11
CA PHE A 356 -22.08 -9.30 -28.99
C PHE A 356 -22.76 -8.92 -30.34
N ARG A 357 -22.04 -9.12 -31.43
CA ARG A 357 -22.59 -8.81 -32.78
C ARG A 357 -23.71 -9.78 -33.19
N TYR A 358 -23.46 -11.10 -33.06
CA TYR A 358 -24.40 -12.11 -33.61
C TYR A 358 -25.58 -12.38 -32.69
N ARG A 359 -25.36 -12.42 -31.37
CA ARG A 359 -26.43 -12.74 -30.41
C ARG A 359 -27.17 -11.52 -29.90
N HIS A 360 -26.47 -10.42 -29.75
CA HIS A 360 -27.02 -9.21 -29.12
C HIS A 360 -27.26 -8.07 -30.10
N GLY A 361 -26.81 -8.17 -31.35
CA GLY A 361 -27.00 -7.17 -32.40
C GLY A 361 -26.19 -5.87 -32.21
N LEU A 362 -25.11 -5.93 -31.38
CA LEU A 362 -24.29 -4.76 -31.04
C LEU A 362 -23.18 -4.55 -32.07
N SER A 363 -23.04 -3.31 -32.56
CA SER A 363 -22.02 -2.92 -33.56
C SER A 363 -20.73 -2.48 -32.88
N ILE A 364 -20.16 -3.36 -32.03
CA ILE A 364 -18.94 -3.07 -31.26
C ILE A 364 -17.68 -3.52 -32.04
N ARG A 365 -16.60 -2.74 -31.94
CA ARG A 365 -15.29 -3.02 -32.58
C ARG A 365 -14.27 -3.40 -31.54
N ALA A 366 -13.29 -4.24 -31.87
CA ALA A 366 -12.14 -4.51 -31.01
C ALA A 366 -11.21 -3.28 -30.98
N ALA A 367 -10.71 -2.96 -29.79
CA ALA A 367 -9.73 -1.91 -29.60
C ALA A 367 -8.39 -2.23 -30.28
N GLU A 368 -7.75 -1.21 -30.83
CA GLU A 368 -6.41 -1.34 -31.40
C GLU A 368 -5.36 -1.12 -30.31
N LYS A 369 -4.59 -2.18 -30.01
CA LYS A 369 -3.60 -2.17 -28.89
C LYS A 369 -2.17 -1.79 -29.31
N ARG A 370 -1.94 -1.39 -30.56
CA ARG A 370 -0.59 -1.05 -31.04
C ARG A 370 -0.19 0.33 -30.53
N ASN A 371 1.09 0.47 -30.13
CA ASN A 371 1.69 1.75 -29.73
C ASN A 371 1.01 2.44 -28.53
N LYS A 372 0.58 1.69 -27.51
CA LYS A 372 -0.08 2.22 -26.30
C LYS A 372 0.66 3.44 -25.70
N LEU A 373 1.99 3.39 -25.59
CA LEU A 373 2.79 4.51 -25.05
C LEU A 373 2.60 5.80 -25.86
N SER A 374 2.59 5.71 -27.20
CA SER A 374 2.38 6.90 -28.05
C SER A 374 0.98 7.48 -27.90
N TYR A 375 -0.04 6.64 -27.69
CA TYR A 375 -1.40 7.12 -27.39
C TYR A 375 -1.48 7.81 -26.03
N ILE A 376 -0.82 7.28 -25.01
CA ILE A 376 -0.75 7.91 -23.69
C ILE A 376 -0.01 9.26 -23.78
N GLU A 377 1.07 9.36 -24.54
CA GLU A 377 1.79 10.62 -24.77
C GLU A 377 0.90 11.66 -25.49
N LEU A 378 0.14 11.24 -26.51
CA LEU A 378 -0.82 12.10 -27.21
C LEU A 378 -1.91 12.57 -26.24
N MET A 379 -2.50 11.65 -25.47
CA MET A 379 -3.51 11.97 -24.47
C MET A 379 -2.97 12.94 -23.42
N ASN A 380 -1.73 12.76 -22.95
CA ASN A 380 -1.09 13.68 -22.02
C ASN A 380 -0.87 15.08 -22.62
N SER A 381 -0.61 15.17 -23.92
CA SER A 381 -0.55 16.46 -24.62
C SER A 381 -1.90 17.18 -24.61
N ASP A 382 -2.98 16.45 -24.83
CA ASP A 382 -4.34 16.99 -24.82
C ASP A 382 -4.83 17.32 -23.40
N LEU A 383 -4.47 16.51 -22.40
CA LEU A 383 -4.69 16.83 -20.99
C LEU A 383 -3.97 18.13 -20.58
N ALA A 384 -2.69 18.27 -20.91
CA ALA A 384 -1.92 19.46 -20.61
C ALA A 384 -2.46 20.73 -21.28
N ALA A 385 -2.99 20.58 -22.49
CA ALA A 385 -3.68 21.65 -23.23
C ALA A 385 -5.09 21.95 -22.70
N GLY A 386 -5.65 21.09 -21.82
CA GLY A 386 -7.01 21.20 -21.30
C GLY A 386 -8.08 20.81 -22.31
N ARG A 387 -7.73 20.08 -23.38
CA ARG A 387 -8.67 19.62 -24.42
C ARG A 387 -9.46 18.36 -24.02
N ILE A 388 -8.97 17.61 -23.05
CA ILE A 388 -9.73 16.52 -22.47
C ILE A 388 -10.34 17.01 -21.16
N LYS A 389 -11.65 16.90 -21.05
CA LYS A 389 -12.46 17.25 -19.89
C LYS A 389 -13.13 16.00 -19.32
N VAL A 390 -13.26 15.94 -18.03
CA VAL A 390 -13.99 14.87 -17.33
C VAL A 390 -15.07 15.52 -16.48
N LEU A 391 -16.30 15.04 -16.58
CA LEU A 391 -17.38 15.56 -15.76
C LEU A 391 -17.17 15.14 -14.30
N GLU A 392 -17.53 16.05 -13.40
CA GLU A 392 -17.44 15.82 -11.96
C GLU A 392 -18.27 14.59 -11.57
N GLY A 393 -17.69 13.70 -10.75
CA GLY A 393 -18.33 12.43 -10.37
C GLY A 393 -17.87 11.20 -11.13
N CYS A 394 -17.14 11.34 -12.25
CA CYS A 394 -16.58 10.20 -12.95
C CYS A 394 -15.45 9.54 -12.15
N GLY A 395 -15.50 8.21 -12.02
CA GLY A 395 -14.56 7.39 -11.28
C GLY A 395 -13.15 7.33 -11.92
N VAL A 396 -13.05 7.58 -13.24
CA VAL A 396 -11.78 7.64 -13.98
C VAL A 396 -10.78 8.63 -13.37
N LEU A 397 -11.26 9.73 -12.80
CA LEU A 397 -10.39 10.69 -12.08
C LEU A 397 -9.65 10.07 -10.91
N SER A 398 -10.30 9.13 -10.21
CA SER A 398 -9.71 8.41 -9.09
C SER A 398 -8.59 7.48 -9.57
N GLU A 399 -8.79 6.78 -10.68
CA GLU A 399 -7.75 5.95 -11.30
C GLU A 399 -6.57 6.80 -11.81
N TRP A 400 -6.83 7.89 -12.53
CA TRP A 400 -5.76 8.78 -13.02
C TRP A 400 -4.93 9.40 -11.90
N ARG A 401 -5.52 9.63 -10.73
CA ARG A 401 -4.78 10.11 -9.55
C ARG A 401 -3.77 9.10 -9.03
N LEU A 402 -4.06 7.80 -9.17
CA LEU A 402 -3.31 6.71 -8.57
C LEU A 402 -2.36 6.03 -9.53
N LEU A 403 -2.74 5.94 -10.82
CA LEU A 403 -2.02 5.16 -11.81
C LEU A 403 -0.62 5.72 -12.07
N GLN A 404 0.38 4.89 -11.84
CA GLN A 404 1.79 5.22 -12.01
C GLN A 404 2.44 4.30 -13.02
N TRP A 405 3.55 4.80 -13.59
CA TRP A 405 4.46 3.95 -14.35
C TRP A 405 5.17 2.97 -13.42
N ASP A 406 5.50 1.78 -13.95
CA ASP A 406 6.41 0.86 -13.27
C ASP A 406 7.82 1.49 -13.11
N GLU A 407 8.70 0.82 -12.36
CA GLU A 407 10.05 1.33 -12.06
C GLU A 407 10.86 1.62 -13.34
N ASP A 408 10.64 0.84 -14.40
CA ASP A 408 11.32 0.96 -15.69
C ASP A 408 10.60 1.91 -16.67
N ARG A 409 9.42 2.43 -16.31
CA ARG A 409 8.55 3.30 -17.13
C ARG A 409 8.14 2.71 -18.48
N HIS A 410 8.01 1.39 -18.55
CA HIS A 410 7.62 0.69 -19.78
C HIS A 410 6.15 0.29 -19.82
N LYS A 411 5.50 0.20 -18.66
CA LYS A 411 4.08 -0.12 -18.49
C LYS A 411 3.54 0.52 -17.23
N GLU A 412 2.22 0.54 -17.12
CA GLU A 412 1.56 0.96 -15.89
C GLU A 412 1.88 -0.03 -14.76
N ASP A 413 2.00 0.48 -13.55
CA ASP A 413 2.23 -0.33 -12.36
C ASP A 413 0.96 -1.13 -12.04
N GLY A 414 1.02 -2.45 -12.22
CA GLY A 414 -0.11 -3.37 -12.03
C GLY A 414 -0.63 -3.49 -10.58
N ARG A 415 -0.09 -2.70 -9.65
CA ARG A 415 -0.62 -2.57 -8.29
C ARG A 415 -1.81 -1.61 -8.22
N PHE A 416 -2.05 -0.84 -9.26
CA PHE A 416 -3.13 0.14 -9.32
C PHE A 416 -4.17 -0.31 -10.34
N GLU A 417 -5.45 -0.05 -10.01
CA GLU A 417 -6.54 -0.27 -10.94
C GLU A 417 -6.41 0.69 -12.15
N ASN A 418 -6.68 0.18 -13.34
CA ASN A 418 -6.59 0.92 -14.60
C ASN A 418 -7.66 0.51 -15.61
N HIS A 419 -8.85 0.12 -15.14
CA HIS A 419 -9.93 -0.35 -15.99
C HIS A 419 -10.69 0.77 -16.72
N LEU A 420 -10.74 1.96 -16.12
CA LEU A 420 -11.33 3.17 -16.72
C LEU A 420 -10.29 4.04 -17.45
N SER A 421 -9.02 3.66 -17.36
CA SER A 421 -7.88 4.47 -17.84
C SER A 421 -7.47 4.17 -19.27
#